data_48a36c83da61a424bbd2339d22cdc5c6
#
_entry.id   48a36c83da61a424bbd2339d22cdc5c6
#
_cell.length_a   1.000
_cell.length_b   1.000
_cell.length_c   1.000
_cell.angle_alpha   90.00
_cell.angle_beta   90.00
_cell.angle_gamma   90.00
#
_symmetry.space_group_name_H-M   'P 1'
#
loop_
_entity.id
_entity.type
_entity.pdbx_description
1 polymer ?
#
loop_
_entity_poly.entity_id
_entity_poly.type
_entity_poly.pdbx_seq_one_letter_code
_entity_poly.pdbx_strand_id
1 'polypeptide(L)'
;IKIIDTIWDEKLCKRGMINSWQTDIAKKECTGDWLFYLQADEVVHEKYLPVIQKRCEELLNDKEVEGLLFAYKHFWGDYYHYHNGHGWYPYEIRIIRNNPNIHSYQSAQSFRYFEYYDNPRQETGTRKLKVAKVDAEIYHYGWVRPPNLMQNKCKALNSIHWGKEKAEEYYNKAPKYFDYGPLSQLAFFEGTHPIVMQNMITNFNWQDKLQLTGKPNPYRELHKHEEFKYRFLTFIEKHFNGGKQIGTFKNYVLLKR
;
A
#
# COMPACT_ATOMS: atom_id res chain seq x y z
N ILE A 1 8.72 -2.93 -22.69
CA ILE A 1 7.67 -3.33 -21.72
C ILE A 1 7.09 -4.66 -22.18
N LYS A 2 7.05 -5.64 -21.27
CA LYS A 2 6.37 -6.92 -21.49
C LYS A 2 5.01 -6.85 -20.79
N ILE A 3 3.95 -7.12 -21.53
CA ILE A 3 2.58 -7.25 -21.01
C ILE A 3 2.30 -8.73 -20.83
N ILE A 4 1.73 -9.12 -19.69
CA ILE A 4 1.35 -10.48 -19.39
C ILE A 4 -0.17 -10.50 -19.21
N ASP A 5 -0.87 -11.04 -20.20
CA ASP A 5 -2.31 -11.21 -20.12
C ASP A 5 -2.65 -12.48 -19.34
N THR A 6 -3.57 -12.33 -18.39
CA THR A 6 -4.02 -13.42 -17.54
C THR A 6 -5.54 -13.43 -17.40
N ILE A 7 -6.10 -14.62 -17.24
CA ILE A 7 -7.50 -14.79 -16.88
C ILE A 7 -7.58 -14.92 -15.35
N TRP A 8 -8.35 -14.06 -14.71
CA TRP A 8 -8.52 -14.10 -13.27
C TRP A 8 -9.46 -15.24 -12.89
N ASP A 9 -8.95 -16.20 -12.11
CA ASP A 9 -9.76 -17.28 -11.55
C ASP A 9 -10.67 -16.71 -10.44
N GLU A 10 -11.98 -16.75 -10.65
CA GLU A 10 -12.96 -16.25 -9.70
C GLU A 10 -12.92 -16.99 -8.35
N LYS A 11 -12.47 -18.26 -8.33
CA LYS A 11 -12.29 -19.05 -7.11
C LYS A 11 -11.24 -18.43 -6.18
N LEU A 12 -10.28 -17.71 -6.74
CA LEU A 12 -9.23 -16.99 -6.02
C LEU A 12 -9.65 -15.58 -5.59
N CYS A 13 -10.81 -15.08 -6.06
CA CYS A 13 -11.40 -13.83 -5.62
C CYS A 13 -12.04 -13.97 -4.22
N LYS A 14 -11.28 -14.48 -3.28
CA LYS A 14 -11.66 -14.61 -1.87
C LYS A 14 -10.52 -14.12 -1.00
N ARG A 15 -10.82 -13.17 -0.12
CA ARG A 15 -9.84 -12.55 0.78
C ARG A 15 -8.65 -11.92 0.04
N GLY A 16 -8.81 -11.54 -1.24
CA GLY A 16 -7.81 -10.86 -2.06
C GLY A 16 -6.65 -11.75 -2.56
N MET A 17 -6.74 -13.08 -2.46
CA MET A 17 -5.65 -13.99 -2.87
C MET A 17 -5.27 -13.86 -4.34
N ILE A 18 -6.23 -13.54 -5.19
CA ILE A 18 -5.99 -13.34 -6.63
C ILE A 18 -4.87 -12.31 -6.90
N ASN A 19 -4.77 -11.25 -6.08
CA ASN A 19 -3.74 -10.24 -6.24
C ASN A 19 -2.32 -10.82 -6.06
N SER A 20 -2.14 -11.71 -5.07
CA SER A 20 -0.87 -12.39 -4.85
C SER A 20 -0.52 -13.34 -5.98
N TRP A 21 -1.50 -14.08 -6.51
CA TRP A 21 -1.29 -14.94 -7.67
C TRP A 21 -0.83 -14.14 -8.89
N GLN A 22 -1.48 -13.02 -9.17
CA GLN A 22 -1.10 -12.15 -10.29
C GLN A 22 0.31 -11.56 -10.10
N THR A 23 0.67 -11.20 -8.87
CA THR A 23 2.03 -10.75 -8.54
C THR A 23 3.07 -11.83 -8.79
N ASP A 24 2.79 -13.08 -8.39
CA ASP A 24 3.72 -14.19 -8.57
C ASP A 24 3.84 -14.62 -10.06
N ILE A 25 2.79 -14.47 -10.87
CA ILE A 25 2.86 -14.65 -12.32
C ILE A 25 3.85 -13.64 -12.92
N ALA A 26 3.69 -12.35 -12.59
CA ALA A 26 4.60 -11.31 -13.05
C ALA A 26 6.04 -11.53 -12.57
N LYS A 27 6.22 -11.95 -11.31
CA LYS A 27 7.52 -12.27 -10.73
C LYS A 27 8.27 -13.35 -11.52
N LYS A 28 7.59 -14.40 -11.99
CA LYS A 28 8.21 -15.50 -12.75
C LYS A 28 8.83 -15.06 -14.07
N GLU A 29 8.39 -13.96 -14.61
CA GLU A 29 8.89 -13.39 -15.87
C GLU A 29 10.10 -12.46 -15.69
N CYS A 30 10.50 -12.22 -14.45
CA CYS A 30 11.63 -11.36 -14.14
C CYS A 30 12.93 -12.15 -13.99
N THR A 31 14.04 -11.61 -14.53
CA THR A 31 15.35 -12.29 -14.59
C THR A 31 16.46 -11.60 -13.79
N GLY A 32 16.20 -10.39 -13.25
CA GLY A 32 17.19 -9.64 -12.46
C GLY A 32 17.44 -10.27 -11.07
N ASP A 33 18.53 -9.88 -10.41
CA ASP A 33 18.84 -10.29 -9.03
C ASP A 33 17.86 -9.72 -8.01
N TRP A 34 17.42 -8.48 -8.27
CA TRP A 34 16.42 -7.77 -7.51
C TRP A 34 15.16 -7.55 -8.34
N LEU A 35 14.00 -7.75 -7.73
CA LEU A 35 12.70 -7.52 -8.35
C LEU A 35 12.03 -6.35 -7.66
N PHE A 36 11.68 -5.32 -8.41
CA PHE A 36 10.98 -4.16 -7.91
C PHE A 36 9.47 -4.28 -8.18
N TYR A 37 8.71 -4.49 -7.13
CA TYR A 37 7.26 -4.59 -7.19
C TYR A 37 6.60 -3.23 -6.92
N LEU A 38 5.77 -2.77 -7.84
CA LEU A 38 4.93 -1.60 -7.67
C LEU A 38 3.50 -1.92 -8.09
N GLN A 39 2.54 -1.47 -7.30
CA GLN A 39 1.12 -1.52 -7.65
C GLN A 39 0.79 -0.35 -8.60
N ALA A 40 -0.31 -0.46 -9.35
CA ALA A 40 -0.68 0.54 -10.36
C ALA A 40 -1.00 1.93 -9.79
N ASP A 41 -1.18 2.04 -8.49
CA ASP A 41 -1.43 3.29 -7.76
C ASP A 41 -0.26 3.71 -6.85
N GLU A 42 0.91 3.09 -7.05
CA GLU A 42 2.17 3.41 -6.37
C GLU A 42 3.17 4.03 -7.35
N VAL A 43 3.82 5.09 -6.93
CA VAL A 43 4.81 5.79 -7.74
C VAL A 43 6.05 6.08 -6.90
N VAL A 44 7.23 5.94 -7.52
CA VAL A 44 8.52 6.36 -6.96
C VAL A 44 8.88 7.72 -7.52
N HIS A 45 9.26 8.64 -6.65
CA HIS A 45 9.77 9.92 -7.10
C HIS A 45 11.15 9.73 -7.74
N GLU A 46 11.40 10.34 -8.90
CA GLU A 46 12.64 10.21 -9.66
C GLU A 46 13.91 10.54 -8.86
N LYS A 47 13.80 11.41 -7.87
CA LYS A 47 14.92 11.74 -6.96
C LYS A 47 15.46 10.54 -6.18
N TYR A 48 14.63 9.50 -5.99
CA TYR A 48 15.02 8.30 -5.26
C TYR A 48 15.66 7.23 -6.13
N LEU A 49 15.56 7.30 -7.46
CA LEU A 49 16.08 6.26 -8.34
C LEU A 49 17.59 5.98 -8.15
N PRO A 50 18.47 7.00 -8.06
CA PRO A 50 19.90 6.77 -7.80
C PRO A 50 20.16 6.13 -6.43
N VAL A 51 19.39 6.53 -5.40
CA VAL A 51 19.51 5.99 -4.04
C VAL A 51 19.13 4.51 -4.01
N ILE A 52 18.04 4.16 -4.70
CA ILE A 52 17.53 2.79 -4.79
C ILE A 52 18.56 1.92 -5.53
N GLN A 53 19.05 2.38 -6.68
CA GLN A 53 20.05 1.66 -7.46
C GLN A 53 21.30 1.39 -6.64
N LYS A 54 21.89 2.43 -6.05
CA LYS A 54 23.06 2.32 -5.20
C LYS A 54 22.85 1.32 -4.07
N ARG A 55 21.69 1.36 -3.42
CA ARG A 55 21.36 0.44 -2.32
C ARG A 55 21.28 -1.02 -2.78
N CYS A 56 20.71 -1.27 -3.94
CA CYS A 56 20.68 -2.60 -4.56
C CYS A 56 22.11 -3.12 -4.85
N GLU A 57 22.98 -2.26 -5.38
CA GLU A 57 24.38 -2.59 -5.67
C GLU A 57 25.18 -2.89 -4.40
N GLU A 58 25.08 -2.05 -3.37
CA GLU A 58 25.76 -2.24 -2.07
C GLU A 58 25.39 -3.59 -1.43
N LEU A 59 24.14 -4.00 -1.56
CA LEU A 59 23.63 -5.21 -0.92
C LEU A 59 23.63 -6.43 -1.84
N LEU A 60 24.12 -6.32 -3.07
CA LEU A 60 24.05 -7.40 -4.05
C LEU A 60 24.65 -8.72 -3.54
N ASN A 61 25.77 -8.63 -2.83
CA ASN A 61 26.52 -9.77 -2.31
C ASN A 61 26.12 -10.18 -0.88
N ASP A 62 25.36 -9.35 -0.17
CA ASP A 62 24.83 -9.69 1.17
C ASP A 62 23.58 -10.59 1.03
N LYS A 63 23.79 -11.90 0.98
CA LYS A 63 22.72 -12.90 0.79
C LYS A 63 21.78 -13.02 2.00
N GLU A 64 22.11 -12.40 3.13
CA GLU A 64 21.21 -12.33 4.28
C GLU A 64 20.07 -11.34 4.03
N VAL A 65 20.30 -10.31 3.21
CA VAL A 65 19.26 -9.33 2.83
C VAL A 65 18.39 -9.90 1.73
N GLU A 66 17.14 -10.15 2.05
CA GLU A 66 16.13 -10.76 1.17
C GLU A 66 15.23 -9.74 0.49
N GLY A 67 15.24 -8.49 0.96
CA GLY A 67 14.45 -7.41 0.37
C GLY A 67 14.80 -6.04 0.92
N LEU A 68 14.25 -5.01 0.28
CA LEU A 68 14.40 -3.61 0.70
C LEU A 68 13.06 -3.04 1.17
N LEU A 69 13.13 -2.33 2.29
CA LEU A 69 12.01 -1.73 2.98
C LEU A 69 11.93 -0.24 2.68
N PHE A 70 10.82 0.19 2.12
CA PHE A 70 10.53 1.57 1.75
C PHE A 70 9.61 2.24 2.76
N ALA A 71 9.80 3.54 3.00
CA ALA A 71 8.80 4.36 3.66
C ALA A 71 7.60 4.61 2.72
N TYR A 72 6.44 4.92 3.30
CA TYR A 72 5.20 5.14 2.54
C TYR A 72 4.57 6.48 2.85
N LYS A 73 4.07 7.13 1.79
CA LYS A 73 3.15 8.25 1.88
C LYS A 73 1.80 7.84 1.27
N HIS A 74 0.82 7.62 2.12
CA HIS A 74 -0.54 7.26 1.68
C HIS A 74 -1.37 8.53 1.51
N PHE A 75 -1.45 9.05 0.28
CA PHE A 75 -2.29 10.20 -0.04
C PHE A 75 -3.77 9.84 0.05
N TRP A 76 -4.59 10.81 0.49
CA TRP A 76 -5.99 10.60 0.79
C TRP A 76 -6.86 11.77 0.34
N GLY A 77 -7.82 11.49 -0.53
CA GLY A 77 -8.78 12.47 -1.05
C GLY A 77 -8.21 13.38 -2.13
N ASP A 78 -7.09 13.99 -1.84
CA ASP A 78 -6.35 14.87 -2.75
C ASP A 78 -4.85 14.53 -2.77
N TYR A 79 -4.07 15.37 -3.48
CA TYR A 79 -2.62 15.22 -3.59
C TYR A 79 -1.84 15.90 -2.44
N TYR A 80 -2.51 16.60 -1.53
CA TYR A 80 -1.88 17.43 -0.50
C TYR A 80 -2.03 16.86 0.90
N HIS A 81 -2.93 15.92 1.12
CA HIS A 81 -3.16 15.30 2.42
C HIS A 81 -2.75 13.83 2.40
N TYR A 82 -2.07 13.40 3.47
CA TYR A 82 -1.62 12.02 3.57
C TYR A 82 -1.67 11.49 5.01
N HIS A 83 -1.76 10.17 5.14
CA HIS A 83 -1.72 9.50 6.43
C HIS A 83 -0.29 9.43 6.97
N ASN A 84 -0.08 9.99 8.17
CA ASN A 84 1.17 9.89 8.91
C ASN A 84 0.92 9.42 10.36
N GLY A 85 -0.27 8.91 10.65
CA GLY A 85 -0.71 8.45 11.95
C GLY A 85 -0.81 6.95 12.09
N HIS A 86 -1.19 6.52 13.30
CA HIS A 86 -1.46 5.14 13.62
C HIS A 86 -2.59 4.55 12.77
N GLY A 87 -2.49 3.27 12.43
CA GLY A 87 -3.51 2.56 11.64
C GLY A 87 -3.19 2.42 10.15
N TRP A 88 -2.19 3.16 9.64
CA TRP A 88 -1.63 2.99 8.30
C TRP A 88 -0.18 2.53 8.42
N TYR A 89 0.21 1.53 7.61
CA TYR A 89 1.58 1.02 7.65
C TYR A 89 2.56 2.08 7.10
N PRO A 90 3.61 2.42 7.89
CA PRO A 90 4.58 3.43 7.47
C PRO A 90 5.69 2.86 6.57
N TYR A 91 5.80 1.55 6.48
CA TYR A 91 6.84 0.86 5.72
C TYR A 91 6.31 -0.40 5.08
N GLU A 92 6.78 -0.70 3.86
CA GLU A 92 6.48 -1.96 3.18
C GLU A 92 7.66 -2.41 2.29
N ILE A 93 7.74 -3.74 2.06
CA ILE A 93 8.73 -4.33 1.17
C ILE A 93 8.30 -4.09 -0.26
N ARG A 94 9.16 -3.47 -1.08
CA ARG A 94 8.89 -3.27 -2.51
C ARG A 94 10.00 -3.77 -3.42
N ILE A 95 11.20 -4.03 -2.92
CA ILE A 95 12.22 -4.78 -3.64
C ILE A 95 12.48 -6.08 -2.90
N ILE A 96 12.57 -7.17 -3.64
CA ILE A 96 12.87 -8.51 -3.14
C ILE A 96 13.98 -9.17 -3.94
N ARG A 97 14.68 -10.13 -3.35
CA ARG A 97 15.55 -11.03 -4.11
C ARG A 97 14.74 -11.86 -5.10
N ASN A 98 15.32 -12.11 -6.26
CA ASN A 98 14.77 -13.10 -7.19
C ASN A 98 15.07 -14.51 -6.67
N ASN A 99 14.24 -14.93 -5.72
CA ASN A 99 14.35 -16.24 -5.07
C ASN A 99 13.03 -16.99 -5.31
N PRO A 100 13.06 -18.26 -5.77
CA PRO A 100 11.86 -19.04 -6.04
C PRO A 100 10.95 -19.22 -4.81
N ASN A 101 11.54 -19.20 -3.62
CA ASN A 101 10.80 -19.38 -2.37
C ASN A 101 10.23 -18.08 -1.78
N ILE A 102 10.48 -16.93 -2.40
CA ILE A 102 9.87 -15.66 -1.99
C ILE A 102 8.61 -15.45 -2.81
N HIS A 103 7.48 -15.40 -2.14
CA HIS A 103 6.17 -15.22 -2.77
C HIS A 103 5.43 -14.03 -2.21
N SER A 104 4.51 -13.51 -3.01
CA SER A 104 3.55 -12.51 -2.58
C SER A 104 2.65 -13.08 -1.46
N TYR A 105 2.37 -12.28 -0.45
CA TYR A 105 1.68 -12.71 0.76
C TYR A 105 0.32 -12.03 0.94
N GLN A 106 -0.68 -12.80 1.34
CA GLN A 106 -2.07 -12.40 1.57
C GLN A 106 -2.75 -11.84 0.30
N SER A 107 -2.96 -10.53 0.20
CA SER A 107 -3.59 -9.84 -0.93
C SER A 107 -2.59 -8.93 -1.66
N ALA A 108 -1.36 -9.41 -1.86
CA ALA A 108 -0.25 -8.68 -2.45
C ALA A 108 0.18 -7.43 -1.66
N GLN A 109 -0.02 -7.43 -0.36
CA GLN A 109 0.48 -6.35 0.48
C GLN A 109 2.00 -6.36 0.60
N SER A 110 2.58 -7.56 0.76
CA SER A 110 3.99 -7.78 1.05
C SER A 110 4.45 -9.14 0.54
N PHE A 111 5.66 -9.52 0.94
CA PHE A 111 6.29 -10.79 0.57
C PHE A 111 6.72 -11.56 1.81
N ARG A 112 6.76 -12.90 1.65
CA ARG A 112 7.34 -13.83 2.65
C ARG A 112 8.18 -14.89 1.97
N TYR A 113 9.06 -15.52 2.74
CA TYR A 113 9.73 -16.74 2.37
C TYR A 113 8.84 -17.93 2.72
N PHE A 114 8.71 -18.90 1.79
CA PHE A 114 7.94 -20.11 1.94
C PHE A 114 8.88 -21.30 1.76
N GLU A 115 8.91 -22.20 2.71
CA GLU A 115 9.64 -23.49 2.60
C GLU A 115 8.99 -24.39 1.55
N TYR A 116 7.68 -24.33 1.47
CA TYR A 116 6.82 -24.87 0.41
C TYR A 116 5.68 -23.90 0.20
N TYR A 117 5.18 -23.79 -1.02
CA TYR A 117 4.13 -22.83 -1.36
C TYR A 117 2.85 -23.57 -1.76
N ASP A 118 1.81 -23.41 -0.96
CA ASP A 118 0.47 -23.93 -1.22
C ASP A 118 -0.50 -22.79 -1.59
N ASN A 119 -0.55 -21.75 -0.77
CA ASN A 119 -1.37 -20.58 -1.05
C ASN A 119 -0.80 -19.31 -0.35
N PRO A 120 -1.16 -18.11 -0.82
CA PRO A 120 -0.58 -16.87 -0.30
C PRO A 120 -0.98 -16.53 1.14
N ARG A 121 -1.88 -17.28 1.75
CA ARG A 121 -2.36 -17.05 3.11
C ARG A 121 -1.96 -18.15 4.09
N GLN A 122 -1.15 -19.11 3.66
CA GLN A 122 -0.66 -20.15 4.58
C GLN A 122 0.20 -19.51 5.68
N GLU A 123 0.10 -20.04 6.90
CA GLU A 123 0.84 -19.56 8.07
C GLU A 123 2.01 -20.48 8.43
N THR A 124 1.85 -21.76 8.22
CA THR A 124 2.90 -22.77 8.46
C THR A 124 3.88 -22.84 7.29
N GLY A 125 5.16 -23.13 7.57
CA GLY A 125 6.20 -23.18 6.53
C GLY A 125 6.46 -21.80 5.88
N THR A 126 6.13 -20.70 6.57
CA THR A 126 6.46 -19.36 6.12
C THR A 126 7.21 -18.56 7.17
N ARG A 127 8.02 -17.63 6.73
CA ARG A 127 8.68 -16.66 7.60
C ARG A 127 8.74 -15.29 6.96
N LYS A 128 8.89 -14.29 7.81
CA LYS A 128 9.14 -12.90 7.40
C LYS A 128 10.48 -12.79 6.68
N LEU A 129 10.56 -11.93 5.67
CA LEU A 129 11.84 -11.63 5.01
C LEU A 129 12.74 -10.80 5.93
N LYS A 130 14.03 -11.08 5.86
CA LYS A 130 15.08 -10.24 6.42
C LYS A 130 15.36 -9.10 5.44
N VAL A 131 15.18 -7.86 5.88
CA VAL A 131 15.21 -6.69 4.98
C VAL A 131 16.13 -5.62 5.49
N ALA A 132 16.71 -4.85 4.57
CA ALA A 132 17.42 -3.61 4.85
C ALA A 132 16.53 -2.41 4.46
N LYS A 133 16.70 -1.27 5.12
CA LYS A 133 16.06 -0.02 4.69
C LYS A 133 16.76 0.57 3.47
N VAL A 134 15.97 1.23 2.64
CA VAL A 134 16.43 2.18 1.64
C VAL A 134 15.89 3.57 1.99
N ASP A 135 16.69 4.60 1.78
CA ASP A 135 16.25 6.00 2.03
C ASP A 135 15.44 6.52 0.84
N ALA A 136 14.31 5.90 0.65
CA ALA A 136 13.36 6.20 -0.42
C ALA A 136 11.93 5.98 0.04
N GLU A 137 11.01 6.69 -0.60
CA GLU A 137 9.58 6.64 -0.29
C GLU A 137 8.77 6.16 -1.49
N ILE A 138 7.74 5.38 -1.21
CA ILE A 138 6.67 5.06 -2.16
C ILE A 138 5.51 6.04 -1.96
N TYR A 139 5.10 6.69 -3.03
CA TYR A 139 3.95 7.59 -3.06
C TYR A 139 2.74 6.79 -3.51
N HIS A 140 1.83 6.51 -2.58
CA HIS A 140 0.64 5.70 -2.84
C HIS A 140 -0.58 6.60 -3.02
N TYR A 141 -1.09 6.67 -4.24
CA TYR A 141 -2.24 7.49 -4.66
C TYR A 141 -3.55 6.69 -4.75
N GLY A 142 -3.55 5.50 -4.18
CA GLY A 142 -4.70 4.59 -4.24
C GLY A 142 -6.01 5.18 -3.73
N TRP A 143 -5.92 6.20 -2.86
CA TRP A 143 -7.07 6.89 -2.27
C TRP A 143 -7.23 8.34 -2.79
N VAL A 144 -6.63 8.68 -3.92
CA VAL A 144 -6.76 9.99 -4.58
C VAL A 144 -7.57 9.82 -5.86
N ARG A 145 -8.89 9.99 -5.74
CA ARG A 145 -9.85 9.85 -6.85
C ARG A 145 -11.07 10.74 -6.62
N PRO A 146 -11.80 11.14 -7.66
CA PRO A 146 -13.14 11.70 -7.51
C PRO A 146 -14.02 10.77 -6.64
N PRO A 147 -14.85 11.31 -5.72
CA PRO A 147 -15.63 10.50 -4.77
C PRO A 147 -16.50 9.38 -5.40
N ASN A 148 -17.08 9.63 -6.58
CA ASN A 148 -17.84 8.62 -7.31
C ASN A 148 -16.95 7.47 -7.83
N LEU A 149 -15.76 7.78 -8.35
CA LEU A 149 -14.81 6.78 -8.83
C LEU A 149 -14.17 6.03 -7.67
N MET A 150 -13.98 6.69 -6.52
CA MET A 150 -13.51 6.02 -5.31
C MET A 150 -14.53 5.01 -4.81
N GLN A 151 -15.82 5.34 -4.82
CA GLN A 151 -16.88 4.41 -4.44
C GLN A 151 -16.88 3.17 -5.34
N ASN A 152 -16.68 3.35 -6.65
CA ASN A 152 -16.56 2.24 -7.60
C ASN A 152 -15.31 1.39 -7.33
N LYS A 153 -14.17 2.02 -7.02
CA LYS A 153 -12.94 1.31 -6.62
C LYS A 153 -13.17 0.48 -5.35
N CYS A 154 -13.81 1.05 -4.35
CA CYS A 154 -14.14 0.34 -3.10
C CYS A 154 -15.06 -0.87 -3.37
N LYS A 155 -16.08 -0.71 -4.23
CA LYS A 155 -16.93 -1.83 -4.65
C LYS A 155 -16.12 -2.95 -5.31
N ALA A 156 -15.26 -2.60 -6.27
CA ALA A 156 -14.40 -3.57 -6.96
C ALA A 156 -13.46 -4.29 -5.99
N LEU A 157 -12.80 -3.54 -5.09
CA LEU A 157 -11.90 -4.08 -4.09
C LEU A 157 -12.65 -5.04 -3.13
N ASN A 158 -13.81 -4.63 -2.65
CA ASN A 158 -14.61 -5.45 -1.74
C ASN A 158 -15.17 -6.70 -2.43
N SER A 159 -15.44 -6.65 -3.74
CA SER A 159 -15.82 -7.82 -4.52
C SER A 159 -14.73 -8.91 -4.52
N ILE A 160 -13.45 -8.50 -4.57
CA ILE A 160 -12.29 -9.40 -4.50
C ILE A 160 -12.12 -9.97 -3.07
N HIS A 161 -12.50 -9.21 -2.04
CA HIS A 161 -12.32 -9.63 -0.64
C HIS A 161 -13.51 -10.40 -0.07
N TRP A 162 -14.74 -9.96 -0.35
CA TRP A 162 -15.98 -10.50 0.23
C TRP A 162 -16.72 -11.44 -0.70
N GLY A 163 -16.42 -11.40 -2.01
CA GLY A 163 -17.19 -11.99 -3.10
C GLY A 163 -18.16 -10.99 -3.73
N LYS A 164 -18.49 -11.22 -5.00
CA LYS A 164 -19.30 -10.31 -5.83
C LYS A 164 -20.69 -10.04 -5.23
N GLU A 165 -21.41 -11.10 -4.87
CA GLU A 165 -22.78 -10.99 -4.37
C GLU A 165 -22.89 -10.12 -3.11
N LYS A 166 -22.03 -10.38 -2.12
CA LYS A 166 -22.01 -9.61 -0.88
C LYS A 166 -21.63 -8.15 -1.11
N ALA A 167 -20.68 -7.89 -2.00
CA ALA A 167 -20.28 -6.54 -2.34
C ALA A 167 -21.44 -5.80 -3.05
N GLU A 168 -22.13 -6.43 -3.98
CA GLU A 168 -23.29 -5.85 -4.65
C GLU A 168 -24.41 -5.52 -3.68
N GLU A 169 -24.78 -6.44 -2.79
CA GLU A 169 -25.81 -6.19 -1.78
C GLU A 169 -25.47 -4.97 -0.91
N TYR A 170 -24.23 -4.86 -0.46
CA TYR A 170 -23.77 -3.73 0.34
C TYR A 170 -23.82 -2.41 -0.45
N TYR A 171 -23.23 -2.38 -1.66
CA TYR A 171 -23.11 -1.16 -2.44
C TYR A 171 -24.42 -0.70 -3.10
N ASN A 172 -25.42 -1.56 -3.24
CA ASN A 172 -26.78 -1.15 -3.64
C ASN A 172 -27.48 -0.28 -2.59
N LYS A 173 -27.07 -0.37 -1.32
CA LYS A 173 -27.58 0.42 -0.20
C LYS A 173 -26.64 1.55 0.23
N ALA A 174 -25.39 1.51 -0.22
CA ALA A 174 -24.36 2.48 0.15
C ALA A 174 -24.53 3.83 -0.58
N PRO A 175 -24.01 4.94 -0.02
CA PRO A 175 -24.01 6.23 -0.69
C PRO A 175 -23.33 6.16 -2.07
N LYS A 176 -23.80 7.00 -3.01
CA LYS A 176 -23.24 7.08 -4.37
C LYS A 176 -21.81 7.62 -4.40
N TYR A 177 -21.44 8.41 -3.41
CA TYR A 177 -20.13 9.07 -3.31
C TYR A 177 -19.39 8.60 -2.08
N PHE A 178 -18.10 8.34 -2.24
CA PHE A 178 -17.22 8.03 -1.12
C PHE A 178 -16.99 9.30 -0.29
N ASP A 179 -17.13 9.17 1.02
CA ASP A 179 -16.90 10.25 1.96
C ASP A 179 -15.49 10.10 2.58
N TYR A 180 -14.59 10.98 2.20
CA TYR A 180 -13.20 11.00 2.70
C TYR A 180 -13.07 11.51 4.13
N GLY A 181 -14.11 12.14 4.68
CA GLY A 181 -14.05 12.85 5.94
C GLY A 181 -13.24 14.13 5.90
N PRO A 182 -13.07 14.81 7.04
CA PRO A 182 -12.35 16.08 7.11
C PRO A 182 -10.85 15.89 6.96
N LEU A 183 -10.29 16.41 5.87
CA LEU A 183 -8.87 16.28 5.52
C LEU A 183 -7.94 16.98 6.52
N SER A 184 -8.41 17.99 7.26
CA SER A 184 -7.64 18.67 8.32
C SER A 184 -7.15 17.76 9.46
N GLN A 185 -7.65 16.52 9.51
CA GLN A 185 -7.18 15.50 10.47
C GLN A 185 -5.94 14.73 9.97
N LEU A 186 -5.52 14.98 8.74
CA LEU A 186 -4.37 14.37 8.09
C LEU A 186 -3.17 15.33 8.07
N ALA A 187 -1.99 14.80 7.74
CA ALA A 187 -0.83 15.63 7.53
C ALA A 187 -0.89 16.32 6.17
N PHE A 188 -0.43 17.55 6.11
CA PHE A 188 -0.25 18.28 4.86
C PHE A 188 1.10 17.94 4.24
N PHE A 189 1.13 17.75 2.93
CA PHE A 189 2.33 17.43 2.17
C PHE A 189 2.93 18.67 1.53
N GLU A 190 4.12 19.05 1.95
CA GLU A 190 4.87 20.20 1.45
C GLU A 190 5.96 19.83 0.43
N GLY A 191 6.10 18.55 0.11
CA GLY A 191 7.12 18.07 -0.82
C GLY A 191 6.72 18.19 -2.29
N THR A 192 7.58 17.64 -3.16
CA THR A 192 7.32 17.55 -4.60
C THR A 192 6.75 16.19 -4.97
N HIS A 193 5.85 16.18 -5.93
CA HIS A 193 5.33 14.94 -6.52
C HIS A 193 6.21 14.49 -7.70
N PRO A 194 6.24 13.18 -7.99
CA PRO A 194 6.91 12.65 -9.18
C PRO A 194 6.43 13.34 -10.45
N ILE A 195 7.32 13.57 -11.41
CA ILE A 195 7.01 14.29 -12.65
C ILE A 195 5.87 13.61 -13.44
N VAL A 196 5.79 12.28 -13.38
CA VAL A 196 4.72 11.52 -14.04
C VAL A 196 3.32 11.81 -13.49
N MET A 197 3.23 12.39 -12.28
CA MET A 197 1.96 12.75 -11.64
C MET A 197 1.50 14.16 -11.99
N GLN A 198 2.33 15.01 -12.59
CA GLN A 198 2.03 16.42 -12.82
C GLN A 198 0.73 16.63 -13.62
N ASN A 199 0.54 15.84 -14.68
CA ASN A 199 -0.69 15.96 -15.47
C ASN A 199 -1.96 15.62 -14.66
N MET A 200 -1.89 14.60 -13.81
CA MET A 200 -3.02 14.22 -12.94
C MET A 200 -3.30 15.28 -11.88
N ILE A 201 -2.24 15.89 -11.33
CA ILE A 201 -2.37 16.96 -10.31
C ILE A 201 -2.94 18.22 -10.94
N THR A 202 -2.45 18.63 -12.13
CA THR A 202 -2.95 19.80 -12.85
C THR A 202 -4.43 19.64 -13.23
N ASN A 203 -4.87 18.43 -13.54
CA ASN A 203 -6.26 18.12 -13.88
C ASN A 203 -7.13 17.76 -12.66
N PHE A 204 -6.64 17.97 -11.45
CA PHE A 204 -7.40 17.76 -10.22
C PHE A 204 -8.62 18.70 -10.16
N ASN A 205 -9.82 18.16 -10.18
CA ASN A 205 -11.06 18.93 -10.38
C ASN A 205 -12.23 18.50 -9.45
N TRP A 206 -11.94 17.85 -8.32
CA TRP A 206 -12.97 17.43 -7.36
C TRP A 206 -12.75 18.01 -5.95
N GLN A 207 -11.97 19.08 -5.84
CA GLN A 207 -11.68 19.72 -4.56
C GLN A 207 -12.94 20.24 -3.86
N ASP A 208 -13.91 20.73 -4.63
CA ASP A 208 -15.22 21.19 -4.18
C ASP A 208 -16.09 20.07 -3.56
N LYS A 209 -15.74 18.80 -3.83
CA LYS A 209 -16.43 17.61 -3.30
C LYS A 209 -15.76 17.04 -2.06
N LEU A 210 -14.67 17.64 -1.59
CA LEU A 210 -13.92 17.21 -0.42
C LEU A 210 -14.24 18.10 0.78
N GLN A 211 -14.37 17.49 1.93
CA GLN A 211 -14.51 18.21 3.19
C GLN A 211 -13.13 18.56 3.75
N LEU A 212 -12.74 19.83 3.71
CA LEU A 212 -11.43 20.25 4.23
C LEU A 212 -11.42 20.26 5.75
N THR A 213 -12.46 20.79 6.39
CA THR A 213 -12.55 20.96 7.85
C THR A 213 -13.90 20.50 8.37
N GLY A 214 -14.03 20.37 9.69
CA GLY A 214 -15.29 20.05 10.34
C GLY A 214 -15.28 18.70 11.07
N LYS A 215 -16.47 18.17 11.33
CA LYS A 215 -16.67 16.88 12.00
C LYS A 215 -16.90 15.77 10.96
N PRO A 216 -16.48 14.53 11.28
CA PRO A 216 -16.87 13.38 10.47
C PRO A 216 -18.38 13.27 10.32
N ASN A 217 -18.82 12.71 9.20
CA ASN A 217 -20.22 12.41 8.95
C ASN A 217 -20.72 11.33 9.95
N PRO A 218 -21.74 11.61 10.76
CA PRO A 218 -22.24 10.68 11.78
C PRO A 218 -23.00 9.48 11.21
N TYR A 219 -23.34 9.49 9.93
CA TYR A 219 -24.15 8.44 9.27
C TYR A 219 -23.29 7.37 8.58
N ARG A 220 -21.98 7.40 8.74
CA ARG A 220 -21.04 6.36 8.28
C ARG A 220 -20.11 5.90 9.39
N GLU A 221 -19.50 4.75 9.20
CA GLU A 221 -18.37 4.33 10.05
C GLU A 221 -17.20 5.30 9.93
N LEU A 222 -16.54 5.57 11.06
CA LEU A 222 -15.37 6.43 11.10
C LEU A 222 -14.20 5.75 10.39
N HIS A 223 -13.45 6.53 9.63
CA HIS A 223 -12.15 6.09 9.16
C HIS A 223 -11.17 6.02 10.34
N LYS A 224 -10.15 5.17 10.25
CA LYS A 224 -9.16 4.99 11.33
C LYS A 224 -8.56 6.31 11.83
N HIS A 225 -8.27 7.25 10.94
CA HIS A 225 -7.70 8.54 11.32
C HIS A 225 -8.71 9.49 12.03
N GLU A 226 -10.00 9.17 11.99
CA GLU A 226 -11.05 9.91 12.67
C GLU A 226 -11.35 9.35 14.05
N GLU A 227 -11.06 8.06 14.29
CA GLU A 227 -11.31 7.38 15.54
C GLU A 227 -10.41 7.92 16.65
N PHE A 228 -10.97 8.22 17.83
CA PHE A 228 -10.24 8.72 18.98
C PHE A 228 -9.03 7.84 19.35
N LYS A 229 -9.19 6.53 19.35
CA LYS A 229 -8.12 5.56 19.65
C LYS A 229 -6.88 5.79 18.79
N TYR A 230 -7.05 5.87 17.48
CA TYR A 230 -5.93 6.03 16.54
C TYR A 230 -5.32 7.43 16.61
N ARG A 231 -6.13 8.45 16.83
CA ARG A 231 -5.68 9.83 17.03
C ARG A 231 -4.85 9.96 18.30
N PHE A 232 -5.31 9.36 19.40
CA PHE A 232 -4.58 9.35 20.68
C PHE A 232 -3.25 8.59 20.56
N LEU A 233 -3.25 7.40 19.93
CA LEU A 233 -2.01 6.66 19.66
C LEU A 233 -1.05 7.48 18.79
N THR A 234 -1.55 8.13 17.74
CA THR A 234 -0.74 9.02 16.89
C THR A 234 -0.11 10.16 17.69
N PHE A 235 -0.86 10.77 18.60
CA PHE A 235 -0.34 11.82 19.48
C PHE A 235 0.81 11.29 20.38
N ILE A 236 0.61 10.16 21.05
CA ILE A 236 1.65 9.53 21.88
C ILE A 236 2.88 9.18 21.04
N GLU A 237 2.70 8.58 19.87
CA GLU A 237 3.79 8.17 18.97
C GLU A 237 4.62 9.37 18.51
N LYS A 238 3.98 10.48 18.14
CA LYS A 238 4.67 11.70 17.69
C LYS A 238 5.44 12.39 18.80
N HIS A 239 4.84 12.52 19.97
CA HIS A 239 5.43 13.32 21.06
C HIS A 239 6.35 12.53 22.00
N PHE A 240 6.12 11.23 22.17
CA PHE A 240 6.82 10.43 23.18
C PHE A 240 7.59 9.22 22.63
N ASN A 241 7.40 8.87 21.33
CA ASN A 241 8.05 7.71 20.74
C ASN A 241 8.83 8.03 19.45
N GLY A 242 9.19 9.28 19.22
CA GLY A 242 9.95 9.70 18.03
C GLY A 242 9.24 9.36 16.71
N GLY A 243 7.91 9.37 16.68
CA GLY A 243 7.09 9.07 15.51
C GLY A 243 6.99 7.57 15.16
N LYS A 244 7.57 6.67 15.98
CA LYS A 244 7.50 5.23 15.74
C LYS A 244 6.18 4.68 16.22
N GLN A 245 5.49 3.91 15.39
CA GLN A 245 4.22 3.30 15.74
C GLN A 245 4.39 2.19 16.80
N ILE A 246 3.47 2.17 17.79
CA ILE A 246 3.45 1.23 18.90
C ILE A 246 2.52 0.06 18.58
N GLY A 247 2.99 -1.17 18.80
CA GLY A 247 2.14 -2.37 18.68
C GLY A 247 1.64 -2.71 17.28
N THR A 248 2.20 -2.10 16.22
CA THR A 248 1.81 -2.41 14.85
C THR A 248 2.46 -3.68 14.34
N PHE A 249 1.70 -4.44 13.56
CA PHE A 249 2.21 -5.63 12.90
C PHE A 249 3.25 -5.26 11.83
N LYS A 250 4.43 -5.87 11.93
CA LYS A 250 5.51 -5.74 10.95
C LYS A 250 5.68 -7.07 10.23
N ASN A 251 5.50 -7.09 8.92
CA ASN A 251 5.69 -8.29 8.09
C ASN A 251 7.13 -8.45 7.60
N TYR A 252 8.11 -8.01 8.38
CA TYR A 252 9.54 -8.08 8.06
C TYR A 252 10.38 -8.21 9.32
N VAL A 253 11.62 -8.67 9.14
CA VAL A 253 12.70 -8.61 10.12
C VAL A 253 13.73 -7.58 9.62
N LEU A 254 13.87 -6.47 10.34
CA LEU A 254 14.79 -5.41 9.93
C LEU A 254 16.22 -5.74 10.34
N LEU A 255 17.13 -5.78 9.37
CA LEU A 255 18.56 -5.88 9.58
C LEU A 255 19.17 -4.48 9.78
N LYS A 256 20.17 -4.38 10.64
CA LYS A 256 20.99 -3.17 10.79
C LYS A 256 22.11 -3.24 9.74
N ARG A 257 21.86 -2.68 8.59
CA ARG A 257 22.80 -2.62 7.45
C ARG A 257 22.90 -1.19 6.94
#